data_0fc7020c07776265ed7429346598bcf4
#
_entry.id   0fc7020c07776265ed7429346598bcf4
#
_cell.length_a   1.000
_cell.length_b   1.000
_cell.length_c   1.000
_cell.angle_alpha   90.00
_cell.angle_beta   90.00
_cell.angle_gamma   90.00
#
_symmetry.space_group_name_H-M   'P 1'
#
loop_
_entity.id
_entity.type
_entity.pdbx_description
1 polymer ?
#
loop_
_entity_poly.entity_id
_entity_poly.type
_entity_poly.pdbx_seq_one_letter_code
_entity_poly.pdbx_strand_id
1 'polypeptide(L)'
;MGEIDGSDVVVNPAGRSVNCRYTAANLREMMTSRTDSARVVGGAIARAGRPPRVWLQMSTATIYAHRFDAPNDETTGVLGGAEPGVPAYWGYSVDIAKAWEREQERAETSRTRKVALRTSMVMSPAPGGAFEMLLRLTRLGLSGPVNLAAPEPLPYKDFLRSLRAAAGVPFGLPATRWMAGLGAFVLRSDTELLLKSRRVVPGRLLDAGFEFAFPEWAAAAEDLVRRTGTQRPARPSERLHPPTR
;
A
#
# COMPACT_ATOMS: atom_id res chain seq x y z
N MET A 1 27.19 4.26 1.30
CA MET A 1 27.01 4.87 2.63
C MET A 1 26.79 6.40 2.56
N GLY A 2 27.28 7.09 1.54
CA GLY A 2 27.17 8.55 1.44
C GLY A 2 25.76 9.14 1.29
N GLU A 3 24.80 8.39 0.78
CA GLU A 3 23.46 8.92 0.45
C GLU A 3 22.53 9.10 1.65
N ILE A 4 22.70 8.32 2.72
CA ILE A 4 21.91 8.44 3.95
C ILE A 4 22.47 9.52 4.88
N ASP A 5 23.80 9.67 4.93
CA ASP A 5 24.44 10.62 5.79
C ASP A 5 24.16 12.06 5.38
N GLY A 6 23.54 12.81 6.29
CA GLY A 6 23.12 14.18 6.04
C GLY A 6 21.80 14.35 5.29
N SER A 7 21.08 13.27 4.98
CA SER A 7 19.71 13.35 4.47
C SER A 7 18.74 13.75 5.58
N ASP A 8 17.66 14.46 5.25
CA ASP A 8 16.62 14.81 6.22
C ASP A 8 15.65 13.63 6.47
N VAL A 9 15.34 12.86 5.42
CA VAL A 9 14.35 11.78 5.44
C VAL A 9 14.87 10.59 4.65
N VAL A 10 14.70 9.40 5.21
CA VAL A 10 14.87 8.13 4.49
C VAL A 10 13.51 7.46 4.31
N VAL A 11 13.20 7.06 3.08
CA VAL A 11 11.98 6.30 2.75
C VAL A 11 12.39 4.92 2.26
N ASN A 12 11.93 3.86 2.92
CA ASN A 12 12.19 2.49 2.51
C ASN A 12 10.91 1.80 2.01
N PRO A 13 10.63 1.79 0.69
CA PRO A 13 9.52 1.04 0.09
C PRO A 13 9.94 -0.36 -0.36
N ALA A 14 11.18 -0.80 -0.10
CA ALA A 14 11.73 -2.01 -0.69
C ALA A 14 11.02 -3.28 -0.18
N GLY A 15 10.68 -4.14 -1.13
CA GLY A 15 10.06 -5.43 -0.88
C GLY A 15 9.65 -6.10 -2.18
N ARG A 16 9.69 -7.43 -2.22
CA ARG A 16 9.19 -8.19 -3.36
C ARG A 16 7.71 -7.96 -3.59
N SER A 17 7.27 -7.87 -4.84
CA SER A 17 5.86 -7.78 -5.21
C SER A 17 5.06 -8.96 -4.64
N VAL A 18 3.88 -8.65 -4.08
CA VAL A 18 2.91 -9.63 -3.60
C VAL A 18 2.06 -10.24 -4.73
N ASN A 19 2.16 -9.69 -5.95
CA ASN A 19 1.46 -10.22 -7.11
C ASN A 19 2.18 -11.46 -7.68
N CYS A 20 2.08 -12.57 -6.93
CA CYS A 20 2.66 -13.86 -7.28
C CYS A 20 1.84 -14.98 -6.63
N ARG A 21 2.05 -16.24 -7.06
CA ARG A 21 1.50 -17.40 -6.34
C ARG A 21 2.19 -17.54 -4.97
N TYR A 22 1.42 -17.82 -3.92
CA TYR A 22 1.93 -17.97 -2.55
C TYR A 22 2.51 -19.37 -2.32
N THR A 23 3.58 -19.67 -3.05
CA THR A 23 4.42 -20.85 -2.78
C THR A 23 5.31 -20.61 -1.58
N ALA A 24 5.78 -21.66 -0.91
CA ALA A 24 6.70 -21.54 0.23
C ALA A 24 7.98 -20.74 -0.12
N ALA A 25 8.50 -20.86 -1.36
CA ALA A 25 9.64 -20.07 -1.83
C ALA A 25 9.28 -18.59 -1.95
N ASN A 26 8.17 -18.26 -2.61
CA ASN A 26 7.72 -16.88 -2.78
C ASN A 26 7.39 -16.20 -1.44
N LEU A 27 6.76 -16.94 -0.51
CA LEU A 27 6.46 -16.44 0.82
C LEU A 27 7.75 -16.11 1.60
N ARG A 28 8.74 -17.02 1.59
CA ARG A 28 10.04 -16.73 2.21
C ARG A 28 10.70 -15.50 1.61
N GLU A 29 10.71 -15.38 0.29
CA GLU A 29 11.33 -14.25 -0.40
C GLU A 29 10.58 -12.93 -0.13
N MET A 30 9.25 -12.96 -0.02
CA MET A 30 8.46 -11.81 0.44
C MET A 30 8.82 -11.40 1.87
N MET A 31 9.06 -12.36 2.77
CA MET A 31 9.50 -12.10 4.14
C MET A 31 10.92 -11.50 4.14
N THR A 32 11.89 -12.21 3.57
CA THR A 32 13.30 -11.81 3.64
C THR A 32 13.59 -10.51 2.94
N SER A 33 12.99 -10.27 1.75
CA SER A 33 13.19 -9.00 1.03
C SER A 33 12.79 -7.78 1.86
N ARG A 34 11.81 -7.91 2.74
CA ARG A 34 11.33 -6.83 3.61
C ARG A 34 12.16 -6.68 4.87
N THR A 35 12.38 -7.78 5.56
CA THR A 35 13.16 -7.77 6.82
C THR A 35 14.60 -7.36 6.57
N ASP A 36 15.23 -7.88 5.50
CA ASP A 36 16.59 -7.54 5.16
C ASP A 36 16.74 -6.08 4.72
N SER A 37 15.79 -5.57 3.92
CA SER A 37 15.81 -4.15 3.54
C SER A 37 15.70 -3.22 4.75
N ALA A 38 14.81 -3.52 5.69
CA ALA A 38 14.67 -2.74 6.92
C ALA A 38 15.93 -2.82 7.79
N ARG A 39 16.52 -4.01 7.92
CA ARG A 39 17.77 -4.20 8.66
C ARG A 39 18.94 -3.43 8.07
N VAL A 40 19.10 -3.49 6.74
CA VAL A 40 20.16 -2.76 6.02
C VAL A 40 20.00 -1.25 6.19
N VAL A 41 18.78 -0.72 6.01
CA VAL A 41 18.49 0.71 6.17
C VAL A 41 18.73 1.14 7.62
N GLY A 42 18.21 0.39 8.60
CA GLY A 42 18.43 0.68 10.02
C GLY A 42 19.91 0.69 10.39
N GLY A 43 20.68 -0.31 9.92
CA GLY A 43 22.11 -0.36 10.13
C GLY A 43 22.89 0.76 9.44
N ALA A 44 22.43 1.24 8.29
CA ALA A 44 23.03 2.40 7.62
C ALA A 44 22.75 3.71 8.37
N ILE A 45 21.53 3.89 8.85
CA ILE A 45 21.13 5.06 9.68
C ILE A 45 21.94 5.08 10.99
N ALA A 46 22.07 3.92 11.66
CA ALA A 46 22.81 3.81 12.92
C ALA A 46 24.30 4.21 12.79
N ARG A 47 24.90 3.96 11.61
CA ARG A 47 26.29 4.29 11.31
C ARG A 47 26.50 5.69 10.71
N ALA A 48 25.44 6.44 10.43
CA ALA A 48 25.54 7.78 9.85
C ALA A 48 26.08 8.77 10.89
N GLY A 49 27.04 9.61 10.50
CA GLY A 49 27.54 10.69 11.32
C GLY A 49 26.46 11.76 11.56
N ARG A 50 25.68 12.05 10.53
CA ARG A 50 24.50 12.93 10.54
C ARG A 50 23.28 12.11 10.11
N PRO A 51 22.64 11.33 11.01
CA PRO A 51 21.52 10.49 10.67
C PRO A 51 20.30 11.32 10.26
N PRO A 52 19.40 10.74 9.43
CA PRO A 52 18.17 11.39 9.02
C PRO A 52 17.27 11.68 10.23
N ARG A 53 16.52 12.75 10.16
CA ARG A 53 15.55 13.10 11.22
C ARG A 53 14.38 12.11 11.28
N VAL A 54 14.01 11.52 10.13
CA VAL A 54 12.86 10.64 9.99
C VAL A 54 13.20 9.45 9.10
N TRP A 55 12.79 8.26 9.55
CA TRP A 55 12.76 7.03 8.74
C TRP A 55 11.33 6.57 8.53
N LEU A 56 10.84 6.72 7.28
CA LEU A 56 9.55 6.23 6.83
C LEU A 56 9.73 4.82 6.26
N GLN A 57 9.26 3.83 7.01
CA GLN A 57 9.30 2.43 6.60
C GLN A 57 7.93 2.03 6.06
N MET A 58 7.89 1.52 4.82
CA MET A 58 6.66 0.93 4.32
C MET A 58 6.27 -0.28 5.17
N SER A 59 4.99 -0.39 5.44
CA SER A 59 4.30 -1.52 6.03
C SER A 59 3.00 -1.76 5.26
N THR A 60 2.07 -2.49 5.81
CA THR A 60 0.81 -2.80 5.13
C THR A 60 -0.36 -2.87 6.10
N ALA A 61 -1.51 -2.35 5.67
CA ALA A 61 -2.78 -2.52 6.39
C ALA A 61 -3.23 -4.00 6.50
N THR A 62 -2.57 -4.92 5.78
CA THR A 62 -2.76 -6.37 5.93
C THR A 62 -2.43 -6.88 7.33
N ILE A 63 -1.67 -6.11 8.12
CA ILE A 63 -1.33 -6.45 9.53
C ILE A 63 -2.59 -6.56 10.41
N TYR A 64 -3.67 -5.87 10.06
CA TYR A 64 -4.90 -5.87 10.85
C TYR A 64 -5.77 -7.10 10.63
N ALA A 65 -6.57 -7.41 11.65
CA ALA A 65 -7.51 -8.52 11.63
C ALA A 65 -8.58 -8.36 10.53
N HIS A 66 -8.99 -9.50 9.97
CA HIS A 66 -10.14 -9.58 9.10
C HIS A 66 -11.42 -9.51 9.92
N ARG A 67 -12.06 -8.33 9.97
CA ARG A 67 -13.25 -8.07 10.76
C ARG A 67 -14.21 -7.13 10.03
N PHE A 68 -15.51 -7.22 10.35
CA PHE A 68 -16.56 -6.38 9.76
C PHE A 68 -17.29 -5.51 10.79
N ASP A 69 -17.15 -5.84 12.06
CA ASP A 69 -17.85 -5.23 13.20
C ASP A 69 -17.34 -3.82 13.53
N ALA A 70 -16.05 -3.57 13.36
CA ALA A 70 -15.44 -2.27 13.63
C ALA A 70 -14.30 -1.95 12.65
N PRO A 71 -13.97 -0.67 12.45
CA PRO A 71 -12.76 -0.27 11.74
C PRO A 71 -11.49 -0.61 12.54
N ASN A 72 -10.35 -0.63 11.86
CA ASN A 72 -9.04 -0.72 12.50
C ASN A 72 -8.31 0.62 12.31
N ASP A 73 -7.95 1.26 13.41
CA ASP A 73 -7.03 2.39 13.46
C ASP A 73 -5.72 2.00 14.18
N GLU A 74 -4.84 2.94 14.40
CA GLU A 74 -3.54 2.70 15.02
C GLU A 74 -3.60 2.47 16.54
N THR A 75 -4.69 2.87 17.20
CA THR A 75 -4.89 2.83 18.65
C THR A 75 -5.75 1.63 19.06
N THR A 76 -6.88 1.43 18.38
CA THR A 76 -7.91 0.44 18.74
C THR A 76 -7.94 -0.77 17.81
N GLY A 77 -7.21 -0.71 16.70
CA GLY A 77 -7.17 -1.75 15.70
C GLY A 77 -6.54 -3.04 16.21
N VAL A 78 -7.16 -4.16 15.86
CA VAL A 78 -6.71 -5.50 16.26
C VAL A 78 -5.73 -6.04 15.22
N LEU A 79 -4.54 -6.46 15.66
CA LEU A 79 -3.58 -7.14 14.78
C LEU A 79 -4.06 -8.56 14.48
N GLY A 80 -4.05 -8.93 13.20
CA GLY A 80 -4.56 -10.19 12.71
C GLY A 80 -3.59 -11.37 12.84
N GLY A 81 -3.97 -12.48 12.22
CA GLY A 81 -3.15 -13.69 12.03
C GLY A 81 -3.73 -14.97 12.61
N ALA A 82 -4.77 -14.89 13.45
CA ALA A 82 -5.40 -16.06 14.08
C ALA A 82 -6.94 -15.91 14.15
N GLU A 83 -7.55 -15.18 13.22
CA GLU A 83 -8.98 -14.92 13.25
C GLU A 83 -9.77 -16.16 12.87
N PRO A 84 -10.90 -16.43 13.56
CA PRO A 84 -11.80 -17.52 13.21
C PRO A 84 -12.40 -17.35 11.79
N GLY A 85 -12.52 -18.43 11.06
CA GLY A 85 -13.21 -18.45 9.76
C GLY A 85 -12.41 -17.87 8.58
N VAL A 86 -11.15 -17.49 8.78
CA VAL A 86 -10.25 -17.10 7.68
C VAL A 86 -9.29 -18.24 7.32
N PRO A 87 -8.83 -18.33 6.06
CA PRO A 87 -7.83 -19.31 5.68
C PRO A 87 -6.53 -19.14 6.47
N ALA A 88 -5.98 -20.23 7.02
CA ALA A 88 -4.77 -20.18 7.84
C ALA A 88 -3.56 -19.54 7.13
N TYR A 89 -3.46 -19.69 5.80
CA TYR A 89 -2.38 -19.09 5.01
C TYR A 89 -2.40 -17.55 4.99
N TRP A 90 -3.55 -16.89 5.31
CA TRP A 90 -3.60 -15.43 5.45
C TRP A 90 -2.78 -14.93 6.63
N GLY A 91 -2.60 -15.78 7.67
CA GLY A 91 -1.73 -15.46 8.80
C GLY A 91 -0.30 -15.14 8.38
N TYR A 92 0.21 -15.78 7.32
CA TYR A 92 1.56 -15.53 6.85
C TYR A 92 1.78 -14.09 6.35
N SER A 93 0.81 -13.49 5.68
CA SER A 93 0.87 -12.08 5.26
C SER A 93 0.91 -11.13 6.46
N VAL A 94 0.19 -11.46 7.52
CA VAL A 94 0.24 -10.75 8.80
C VAL A 94 1.60 -10.90 9.47
N ASP A 95 2.18 -12.10 9.47
CA ASP A 95 3.49 -12.38 10.02
C ASP A 95 4.60 -11.61 9.30
N ILE A 96 4.52 -11.51 7.96
CA ILE A 96 5.41 -10.67 7.17
C ILE A 96 5.32 -9.21 7.63
N ALA A 97 4.12 -8.67 7.77
CA ALA A 97 3.91 -7.28 8.20
C ALA A 97 4.47 -7.03 9.60
N LYS A 98 4.17 -7.92 10.55
CA LYS A 98 4.70 -7.86 11.92
C LYS A 98 6.22 -7.96 11.97
N ALA A 99 6.81 -8.85 11.17
CA ALA A 99 8.27 -9.00 11.10
C ALA A 99 8.93 -7.74 10.51
N TRP A 100 8.33 -7.15 9.50
CA TRP A 100 8.83 -5.94 8.86
C TRP A 100 8.88 -4.76 9.82
N GLU A 101 7.79 -4.50 10.55
CA GLU A 101 7.73 -3.43 11.57
C GLU A 101 8.70 -3.70 12.72
N ARG A 102 8.82 -4.96 13.18
CA ARG A 102 9.78 -5.32 14.24
C ARG A 102 11.24 -5.05 13.86
N GLU A 103 11.63 -5.25 12.59
CA GLU A 103 13.00 -4.94 12.16
C GLU A 103 13.28 -3.43 12.20
N GLN A 104 12.31 -2.57 11.86
CA GLN A 104 12.44 -1.14 12.04
C GLN A 104 12.54 -0.76 13.52
N GLU A 105 11.67 -1.33 14.36
CA GLU A 105 11.64 -1.02 15.79
C GLU A 105 12.93 -1.40 16.50
N ARG A 106 13.50 -2.56 16.17
CA ARG A 106 14.75 -3.06 16.75
C ARG A 106 16.00 -2.26 16.35
N ALA A 107 15.95 -1.50 15.29
CA ALA A 107 17.11 -0.74 14.82
C ALA A 107 17.51 0.33 15.84
N GLU A 108 18.79 0.38 16.19
CA GLU A 108 19.34 1.33 17.15
C GLU A 108 19.59 2.71 16.49
N THR A 109 18.53 3.46 16.29
CA THR A 109 18.52 4.76 15.59
C THR A 109 17.90 5.85 16.47
N SER A 110 18.45 6.09 17.65
CA SER A 110 17.90 6.97 18.70
C SER A 110 17.71 8.42 18.26
N ARG A 111 18.48 8.90 17.27
CA ARG A 111 18.36 10.25 16.72
C ARG A 111 17.44 10.36 15.51
N THR A 112 16.76 9.26 15.15
CA THR A 112 15.88 9.18 13.98
C THR A 112 14.47 8.77 14.42
N ARG A 113 13.47 9.58 14.11
CA ARG A 113 12.07 9.23 14.33
C ARG A 113 11.65 8.14 13.34
N LYS A 114 11.13 7.03 13.86
CA LYS A 114 10.65 5.89 13.09
C LYS A 114 9.16 6.03 12.82
N VAL A 115 8.71 5.78 11.61
CA VAL A 115 7.29 5.76 11.23
C VAL A 115 7.04 4.54 10.34
N ALA A 116 6.17 3.64 10.78
CA ALA A 116 5.70 2.52 9.98
C ALA A 116 4.44 2.95 9.21
N LEU A 117 4.50 2.92 7.87
CA LEU A 117 3.43 3.35 6.99
C LEU A 117 2.57 2.15 6.61
N ARG A 118 1.51 1.87 7.36
CA ARG A 118 0.55 0.79 7.09
C ARG A 118 -0.35 1.16 5.91
N THR A 119 0.16 0.91 4.70
CA THR A 119 -0.54 1.25 3.45
C THR A 119 -1.66 0.26 3.15
N SER A 120 -2.80 0.79 2.74
CA SER A 120 -3.85 0.07 2.03
C SER A 120 -3.57 0.15 0.51
N MET A 121 -4.59 -0.04 -0.33
CA MET A 121 -4.44 0.15 -1.77
C MET A 121 -4.31 1.65 -2.08
N VAL A 122 -3.09 2.09 -2.42
CA VAL A 122 -2.82 3.49 -2.79
C VAL A 122 -2.99 3.63 -4.30
N MET A 123 -3.99 4.39 -4.71
CA MET A 123 -4.24 4.68 -6.12
C MET A 123 -3.97 6.18 -6.37
N SER A 124 -2.76 6.54 -6.77
CA SER A 124 -2.48 7.89 -7.27
C SER A 124 -1.30 7.92 -8.23
N PRO A 125 -1.49 8.37 -9.47
CA PRO A 125 -0.43 8.64 -10.43
C PRO A 125 0.00 10.12 -10.47
N ALA A 126 -0.47 11.00 -9.57
CA ALA A 126 -0.34 12.45 -9.72
C ALA A 126 0.12 13.16 -8.44
N PRO A 127 0.44 14.48 -8.50
CA PRO A 127 0.56 15.32 -7.31
C PRO A 127 -0.63 15.09 -6.37
N GLY A 128 -0.38 14.96 -5.08
CA GLY A 128 -1.38 14.49 -4.11
C GLY A 128 -1.27 13.00 -3.80
N GLY A 129 -0.33 12.27 -4.44
CA GLY A 129 -0.07 10.86 -4.19
C GLY A 129 0.69 10.58 -2.90
N ALA A 130 1.14 9.33 -2.76
CA ALA A 130 1.87 8.84 -1.58
C ALA A 130 3.05 9.76 -1.17
N PHE A 131 3.75 10.36 -2.14
CA PHE A 131 4.88 11.23 -1.84
C PHE A 131 4.44 12.52 -1.12
N GLU A 132 3.41 13.20 -1.60
CA GLU A 132 2.91 14.42 -0.93
C GLU A 132 2.37 14.12 0.46
N MET A 133 1.68 12.99 0.61
CA MET A 133 1.23 12.49 1.91
C MET A 133 2.41 12.23 2.84
N LEU A 134 3.48 11.58 2.36
CA LEU A 134 4.70 11.33 3.12
C LEU A 134 5.36 12.63 3.58
N LEU A 135 5.43 13.62 2.71
CA LEU A 135 5.99 14.94 3.03
C LEU A 135 5.18 15.66 4.13
N ARG A 136 3.84 15.61 4.04
CA ARG A 136 2.96 16.16 5.09
C ARG A 136 3.14 15.43 6.41
N LEU A 137 3.20 14.09 6.41
CA LEU A 137 3.48 13.29 7.62
C LEU A 137 4.79 13.68 8.30
N THR A 138 5.83 13.92 7.52
CA THR A 138 7.11 14.39 8.04
C THR A 138 6.97 15.70 8.79
N ARG A 139 6.15 16.63 8.29
CA ARG A 139 5.88 17.95 8.91
C ARG A 139 5.01 17.85 10.17
N LEU A 140 4.11 16.88 10.24
CA LEU A 140 3.21 16.67 11.40
C LEU A 140 3.91 16.10 12.64
N GLY A 141 5.17 15.71 12.56
CA GLY A 141 5.90 15.18 13.70
C GLY A 141 5.46 13.81 14.20
N LEU A 142 4.66 13.06 13.42
CA LEU A 142 4.17 11.74 13.78
C LEU A 142 5.29 10.70 13.90
N SER A 143 5.17 9.80 14.88
CA SER A 143 6.06 8.63 15.05
C SER A 143 5.21 7.37 15.27
N GLY A 144 5.77 6.17 15.05
CA GLY A 144 5.05 4.91 15.14
C GLY A 144 4.17 4.62 13.91
N PRO A 145 3.21 3.67 14.00
CA PRO A 145 2.35 3.28 12.88
C PRO A 145 1.45 4.42 12.42
N VAL A 146 1.29 4.56 11.11
CA VAL A 146 0.34 5.49 10.47
C VAL A 146 -0.36 4.77 9.33
N ASN A 147 -1.69 4.77 9.34
CA ASN A 147 -2.51 4.19 8.29
C ASN A 147 -2.59 5.14 7.09
N LEU A 148 -2.12 4.71 5.93
CA LEU A 148 -2.31 5.42 4.67
C LEU A 148 -3.51 4.81 3.94
N ALA A 149 -4.69 5.27 4.27
CA ALA A 149 -5.96 4.83 3.70
C ALA A 149 -6.87 6.04 3.45
N ALA A 150 -7.87 5.88 2.57
CA ALA A 150 -8.94 6.87 2.47
C ALA A 150 -9.82 6.83 3.74
N PRO A 151 -10.41 7.97 4.14
CA PRO A 151 -11.21 8.03 5.37
C PRO A 151 -12.50 7.18 5.30
N GLU A 152 -13.02 6.95 4.09
CA GLU A 152 -14.26 6.21 3.87
C GLU A 152 -14.01 4.87 3.16
N PRO A 153 -13.74 3.79 3.91
CA PRO A 153 -13.57 2.46 3.31
C PRO A 153 -14.91 1.91 2.82
N LEU A 154 -14.94 1.42 1.58
CA LEU A 154 -16.14 0.90 0.92
C LEU A 154 -16.11 -0.64 0.81
N PRO A 155 -17.29 -1.30 0.86
CA PRO A 155 -17.43 -2.68 0.42
C PRO A 155 -16.99 -2.84 -1.04
N TYR A 156 -16.32 -3.94 -1.37
CA TYR A 156 -15.77 -4.18 -2.71
C TYR A 156 -16.80 -4.07 -3.85
N LYS A 157 -18.05 -4.48 -3.60
CA LYS A 157 -19.15 -4.33 -4.57
C LYS A 157 -19.42 -2.87 -4.92
N ASP A 158 -19.37 -1.98 -3.92
CA ASP A 158 -19.65 -0.55 -4.08
C ASP A 158 -18.45 0.15 -4.72
N PHE A 159 -17.23 -0.24 -4.33
CA PHE A 159 -15.99 0.16 -4.99
C PHE A 159 -16.04 -0.11 -6.50
N LEU A 160 -16.38 -1.33 -6.92
CA LEU A 160 -16.49 -1.67 -8.34
C LEU A 160 -17.67 -0.97 -9.04
N ARG A 161 -18.76 -0.70 -8.32
CA ARG A 161 -19.90 0.05 -8.88
C ARG A 161 -19.50 1.48 -9.25
N SER A 162 -18.83 2.18 -8.34
CA SER A 162 -18.34 3.55 -8.59
C SER A 162 -17.33 3.57 -9.74
N LEU A 163 -16.40 2.62 -9.78
CA LEU A 163 -15.42 2.54 -10.86
C LEU A 163 -16.08 2.30 -12.23
N ARG A 164 -17.09 1.42 -12.31
CA ARG A 164 -17.84 1.20 -13.55
C ARG A 164 -18.60 2.45 -13.98
N ALA A 165 -19.26 3.14 -13.04
CA ALA A 165 -19.94 4.38 -13.31
C ALA A 165 -18.98 5.43 -13.90
N ALA A 166 -17.83 5.63 -13.27
CA ALA A 166 -16.80 6.53 -13.75
C ALA A 166 -16.26 6.15 -15.14
N ALA A 167 -16.13 4.84 -15.42
CA ALA A 167 -15.67 4.33 -16.71
C ALA A 167 -16.75 4.25 -17.80
N GLY A 168 -18.00 4.65 -17.53
CA GLY A 168 -19.13 4.57 -18.47
C GLY A 168 -19.55 3.14 -18.82
N VAL A 169 -19.29 2.15 -17.95
CA VAL A 169 -19.61 0.74 -18.18
C VAL A 169 -20.93 0.39 -17.48
N PRO A 170 -22.06 0.26 -18.22
CA PRO A 170 -23.39 0.15 -17.62
C PRO A 170 -23.65 -1.20 -16.94
N PHE A 171 -23.00 -2.27 -17.38
CA PHE A 171 -23.21 -3.61 -16.86
C PHE A 171 -21.92 -4.21 -16.28
N GLY A 172 -22.04 -4.95 -15.19
CA GLY A 172 -20.95 -5.70 -14.59
C GLY A 172 -21.39 -7.12 -14.23
N LEU A 173 -20.56 -8.10 -14.52
CA LEU A 173 -20.81 -9.46 -14.08
C LEU A 173 -20.72 -9.53 -12.54
N PRO A 174 -21.62 -10.27 -11.87
CA PRO A 174 -21.54 -10.47 -10.44
C PRO A 174 -20.23 -11.19 -10.10
N ALA A 175 -19.39 -10.56 -9.29
CA ALA A 175 -18.14 -11.18 -8.82
C ALA A 175 -18.47 -12.21 -7.72
N THR A 176 -18.70 -13.45 -8.12
CA THR A 176 -18.86 -14.55 -7.17
C THR A 176 -17.49 -15.06 -6.69
N ARG A 177 -17.45 -15.70 -5.50
CA ARG A 177 -16.19 -16.22 -4.93
C ARG A 177 -15.46 -17.18 -5.88
N TRP A 178 -16.20 -18.04 -6.59
CA TRP A 178 -15.61 -18.97 -7.56
C TRP A 178 -15.01 -18.25 -8.78
N MET A 179 -15.66 -17.17 -9.28
CA MET A 179 -15.11 -16.35 -10.37
C MET A 179 -13.86 -15.59 -9.93
N ALA A 180 -13.81 -15.11 -8.67
CA ALA A 180 -12.60 -14.51 -8.11
C ALA A 180 -11.45 -15.52 -8.04
N GLY A 181 -11.73 -16.77 -7.68
CA GLY A 181 -10.78 -17.88 -7.70
C GLY A 181 -10.24 -18.17 -9.09
N LEU A 182 -11.12 -18.25 -10.09
CA LEU A 182 -10.73 -18.47 -11.48
C LEU A 182 -9.90 -17.28 -12.02
N GLY A 183 -10.33 -16.05 -11.74
CA GLY A 183 -9.58 -14.84 -12.11
C GLY A 183 -8.20 -14.78 -11.46
N ALA A 184 -8.09 -15.09 -10.17
CA ALA A 184 -6.82 -15.16 -9.46
C ALA A 184 -5.89 -16.26 -10.05
N PHE A 185 -6.45 -17.42 -10.43
CA PHE A 185 -5.70 -18.47 -11.09
C PHE A 185 -5.14 -18.03 -12.44
N VAL A 186 -5.95 -17.39 -13.28
CA VAL A 186 -5.53 -16.88 -14.61
C VAL A 186 -4.51 -15.75 -14.47
N LEU A 187 -4.73 -14.83 -13.54
CA LEU A 187 -3.82 -13.70 -13.29
C LEU A 187 -2.59 -14.08 -12.45
N ARG A 188 -2.45 -15.35 -12.07
CA ARG A 188 -1.35 -15.84 -11.19
C ARG A 188 -1.23 -15.06 -9.88
N SER A 189 -2.36 -14.57 -9.38
CA SER A 189 -2.48 -13.82 -8.12
C SER A 189 -3.12 -14.68 -7.02
N ASP A 190 -3.09 -14.21 -5.78
CA ASP A 190 -3.77 -14.89 -4.67
C ASP A 190 -5.13 -14.25 -4.36
N THR A 191 -6.09 -15.07 -3.95
CA THR A 191 -7.45 -14.61 -3.60
C THR A 191 -7.47 -13.75 -2.34
N GLU A 192 -6.46 -13.82 -1.48
CA GLU A 192 -6.35 -12.98 -0.28
C GLU A 192 -6.45 -11.49 -0.63
N LEU A 193 -5.82 -11.07 -1.72
CA LEU A 193 -5.80 -9.66 -2.15
C LEU A 193 -7.20 -9.11 -2.45
N LEU A 194 -8.13 -9.97 -2.85
CA LEU A 194 -9.49 -9.60 -3.24
C LEU A 194 -10.54 -9.89 -2.15
N LEU A 195 -10.36 -10.97 -1.38
CA LEU A 195 -11.39 -11.47 -0.47
C LEU A 195 -11.19 -11.08 0.98
N LYS A 196 -9.95 -10.74 1.40
CA LYS A 196 -9.68 -10.30 2.77
C LYS A 196 -10.24 -8.90 2.99
N SER A 197 -11.11 -8.75 4.00
CA SER A 197 -11.57 -7.43 4.43
C SER A 197 -10.42 -6.62 5.05
N ARG A 198 -10.29 -5.38 4.60
CA ARG A 198 -9.29 -4.41 5.08
C ARG A 198 -9.97 -3.08 5.40
N ARG A 199 -11.03 -3.12 6.18
CA ARG A 199 -11.72 -1.90 6.62
C ARG A 199 -10.81 -1.11 7.56
N VAL A 200 -9.94 -0.29 6.97
CA VAL A 200 -8.91 0.50 7.64
C VAL A 200 -9.25 1.97 7.50
N VAL A 201 -9.11 2.73 8.57
CA VAL A 201 -9.31 4.19 8.61
C VAL A 201 -8.03 4.87 9.06
N PRO A 202 -7.75 6.10 8.59
CA PRO A 202 -6.53 6.84 8.91
C PRO A 202 -6.72 7.70 10.17
N GLY A 203 -7.00 7.08 11.34
CA GLY A 203 -7.36 7.79 12.58
C GLY A 203 -6.37 8.91 12.91
N ARG A 204 -5.08 8.60 13.02
CA ARG A 204 -4.03 9.56 13.36
C ARG A 204 -3.85 10.70 12.35
N LEU A 205 -4.15 10.46 11.07
CA LEU A 205 -4.12 11.52 10.06
C LEU A 205 -5.28 12.49 10.24
N LEU A 206 -6.48 11.96 10.53
CA LEU A 206 -7.66 12.78 10.78
C LEU A 206 -7.49 13.61 12.05
N ASP A 207 -6.99 13.02 13.13
CA ASP A 207 -6.71 13.70 14.40
C ASP A 207 -5.65 14.81 14.22
N ALA A 208 -4.69 14.62 13.30
CA ALA A 208 -3.69 15.62 12.96
C ALA A 208 -4.17 16.69 11.96
N GLY A 209 -5.46 16.70 11.60
CA GLY A 209 -6.04 17.66 10.67
C GLY A 209 -5.63 17.47 9.20
N PHE A 210 -5.27 16.24 8.80
CA PHE A 210 -4.91 15.96 7.42
C PHE A 210 -6.13 16.03 6.50
N GLU A 211 -6.08 16.86 5.48
CA GLU A 211 -7.12 16.99 4.46
C GLU A 211 -6.83 16.08 3.26
N PHE A 212 -7.82 15.26 2.88
CA PHE A 212 -7.76 14.38 1.73
C PHE A 212 -8.29 15.09 0.49
N ALA A 213 -7.53 15.08 -0.62
CA ALA A 213 -7.99 15.61 -1.90
C ALA A 213 -9.24 14.87 -2.43
N PHE A 214 -9.33 13.59 -2.15
CA PHE A 214 -10.46 12.72 -2.49
C PHE A 214 -10.83 11.87 -1.27
N PRO A 215 -11.68 12.37 -0.36
CA PRO A 215 -12.13 11.58 0.80
C PRO A 215 -13.02 10.41 0.37
N GLU A 216 -13.80 10.56 -0.68
CA GLU A 216 -14.71 9.56 -1.21
C GLU A 216 -14.17 8.90 -2.47
N TRP A 217 -14.38 7.58 -2.58
CA TRP A 217 -13.92 6.79 -3.73
C TRP A 217 -14.57 7.20 -5.04
N ALA A 218 -15.85 7.60 -5.05
CA ALA A 218 -16.56 7.95 -6.29
C ALA A 218 -15.83 9.09 -7.03
N ALA A 219 -15.52 10.17 -6.34
CA ALA A 219 -14.80 11.31 -6.90
C ALA A 219 -13.35 10.93 -7.31
N ALA A 220 -12.67 10.10 -6.53
CA ALA A 220 -11.35 9.58 -6.88
C ALA A 220 -11.39 8.74 -8.16
N ALA A 221 -12.40 7.87 -8.32
CA ALA A 221 -12.55 7.01 -9.49
C ALA A 221 -12.78 7.82 -10.77
N GLU A 222 -13.62 8.85 -10.71
CA GLU A 222 -13.86 9.77 -11.84
C GLU A 222 -12.57 10.50 -12.27
N ASP A 223 -11.81 11.02 -11.31
CA ASP A 223 -10.55 11.70 -11.60
C ASP A 223 -9.52 10.76 -12.21
N LEU A 224 -9.38 9.54 -11.68
CA LEU A 224 -8.46 8.53 -12.18
C LEU A 224 -8.81 8.10 -13.61
N VAL A 225 -10.09 7.83 -13.90
CA VAL A 225 -10.55 7.44 -15.23
C VAL A 225 -10.31 8.56 -16.24
N ARG A 226 -10.62 9.80 -15.89
CA ARG A 226 -10.37 10.97 -16.74
C ARG A 226 -8.89 11.09 -17.09
N ARG A 227 -7.98 10.94 -16.14
CA ARG A 227 -6.53 11.05 -16.36
C ARG A 227 -5.96 9.90 -17.19
N THR A 228 -6.49 8.68 -17.05
CA THR A 228 -6.06 7.56 -17.90
C THR A 228 -6.49 7.72 -19.35
N GLY A 229 -7.62 8.37 -19.63
CA GLY A 229 -8.08 8.72 -20.97
C GLY A 229 -7.18 9.75 -21.67
N THR A 230 -6.57 10.66 -20.92
CA THR A 230 -5.65 11.68 -21.45
C THR A 230 -4.20 11.19 -21.64
N GLN A 231 -3.82 10.07 -21.02
CA GLN A 231 -2.47 9.48 -21.14
C GLN A 231 -2.34 8.41 -22.24
N ARG A 232 -3.32 8.27 -23.13
CA ARG A 232 -3.20 7.34 -24.25
C ARG A 232 -2.03 7.82 -25.14
N PRO A 233 -0.92 7.05 -25.27
CA PRO A 233 0.16 7.44 -26.17
C PRO A 233 -0.42 7.57 -27.58
N ALA A 234 -0.07 8.65 -28.28
CA ALA A 234 -0.39 8.82 -29.68
C ALA A 234 0.06 7.54 -30.41
N ARG A 235 -0.85 6.92 -31.18
CA ARG A 235 -0.49 5.80 -32.07
C ARG A 235 0.72 6.25 -32.88
N PRO A 236 1.76 5.40 -33.02
CA PRO A 236 2.84 5.70 -33.95
C PRO A 236 2.20 5.94 -35.32
N SER A 237 2.35 7.15 -35.84
CA SER A 237 1.94 7.47 -37.18
C SER A 237 2.60 6.46 -38.10
N GLU A 238 1.83 5.75 -38.93
CA GLU A 238 2.30 4.99 -40.06
C GLU A 238 3.28 5.86 -40.85
N ARG A 239 4.55 5.51 -40.81
CA ARG A 239 5.54 6.13 -41.68
C ARG A 239 5.17 5.80 -43.11
N LEU A 240 4.59 6.75 -43.80
CA LEU A 240 4.46 6.73 -45.25
C LEU A 240 5.83 6.43 -45.83
N HIS A 241 5.96 5.31 -46.50
CA HIS A 241 7.12 5.01 -47.36
C HIS A 241 7.18 6.07 -48.46
N PRO A 242 8.34 6.69 -48.73
CA PRO A 242 8.49 7.54 -49.88
C PRO A 242 8.43 6.66 -51.18
N PRO A 243 7.84 7.17 -52.28
CA PRO A 243 7.77 6.43 -53.53
C PRO A 243 9.16 6.26 -54.10
N THR A 244 9.51 5.02 -54.45
CA THR A 244 10.67 4.66 -55.25
C THR A 244 10.53 5.24 -56.66
N ARG A 245 11.53 6.00 -57.08
CA ARG A 245 11.84 6.26 -58.50
C ARG A 245 12.86 5.24 -58.97
#